data_21ff2452d55848f2b283b3269c561c7a
#
_entry.id   21ff2452d55848f2b283b3269c561c7a
#
_cell.length_a   1.000
_cell.length_b   1.000
_cell.length_c   1.000
_cell.angle_alpha   90.00
_cell.angle_beta   90.00
_cell.angle_gamma   90.00
#
_symmetry.space_group_name_H-M   'P 1'
#
loop_
_entity.id
_entity.type
_entity.pdbx_description
1 polymer ?
#
loop_
_entity_poly.entity_id
_entity_poly.type
_entity_poly.pdbx_seq_one_letter_code
_entity_poly.pdbx_strand_id
1 'polypeptide(L)'
;QIAAGEVVNRPSSVVKEMMENAIDAGARTVKVNFRDGGKDLIQIVDDGCGMSPMDARMAFDRHATSKIASVEDIYALHTFGFRGEALASIAAVAQVELRTRQEGDEVGTVTEINGGQFVAQTPAMCPVGSQFFVRNLFYNVPARRRFLEKGTTSASQIKAEFQRVALCNPSVAFELYANDAPILSLAAASLAGRIVDVVGRHIKQNLLDVEADTSIARIEGYIGRPAAAKKRNTEQYLFVNGRYFKSSYLTSAILKAYEKLIPESSQPSYFLYLTIDPGRIDVNVHPQKTEVKFADEEAVWQIVHAAVRET
;
A
#
# COMPACT_ATOMS: atom_id res chain seq x y z
N GLN A 1 4.49 14.20 -20.30
CA GLN A 1 5.01 12.79 -20.30
C GLN A 1 6.04 12.51 -19.18
N ILE A 2 6.73 13.52 -18.65
CA ILE A 2 7.74 13.32 -17.60
C ILE A 2 7.08 13.09 -16.23
N ALA A 3 6.00 13.77 -15.89
CA ALA A 3 5.31 13.64 -14.59
C ALA A 3 4.62 12.27 -14.38
N ALA A 4 4.08 11.65 -15.43
CA ALA A 4 3.47 10.31 -15.35
C ALA A 4 4.49 9.19 -15.03
N GLY A 5 5.78 9.45 -15.24
CA GLY A 5 6.87 8.50 -14.99
C GLY A 5 7.30 8.37 -13.55
N GLU A 6 6.95 9.34 -12.69
CA GLU A 6 7.37 9.34 -11.29
C GLU A 6 6.43 8.51 -10.40
N VAL A 7 5.15 8.44 -10.73
CA VAL A 7 4.13 7.72 -9.93
C VAL A 7 4.04 6.25 -10.31
N VAL A 8 4.09 5.92 -11.61
CA VAL A 8 3.94 4.56 -12.13
C VAL A 8 5.20 4.14 -12.87
N ASN A 9 6.07 3.41 -12.22
CA ASN A 9 7.32 2.92 -12.81
C ASN A 9 7.36 1.39 -12.99
N ARG A 10 6.51 0.64 -12.31
CA ARG A 10 6.45 -0.83 -12.32
C ARG A 10 5.08 -1.35 -11.89
N PRO A 11 4.76 -2.64 -12.18
CA PRO A 11 3.47 -3.24 -11.83
C PRO A 11 3.11 -3.15 -10.34
N SER A 12 4.09 -3.34 -9.45
CA SER A 12 3.85 -3.27 -8.01
C SER A 12 3.42 -1.87 -7.53
N SER A 13 3.85 -0.80 -8.20
CA SER A 13 3.40 0.57 -7.90
C SER A 13 1.93 0.75 -8.26
N VAL A 14 1.47 0.17 -9.38
CA VAL A 14 0.04 0.18 -9.76
C VAL A 14 -0.79 -0.54 -8.70
N VAL A 15 -0.38 -1.75 -8.29
CA VAL A 15 -1.09 -2.54 -7.27
C VAL A 15 -1.19 -1.76 -5.97
N LYS A 16 -0.09 -1.18 -5.50
CA LYS A 16 -0.06 -0.37 -4.27
C LYS A 16 -1.06 0.78 -4.33
N GLU A 17 -0.96 1.65 -5.33
CA GLU A 17 -1.81 2.84 -5.45
C GLU A 17 -3.31 2.47 -5.55
N MET A 18 -3.62 1.40 -6.29
CA MET A 18 -5.01 0.99 -6.44
C MET A 18 -5.59 0.30 -5.20
N MET A 19 -4.78 -0.46 -4.44
CA MET A 19 -5.20 -1.00 -3.14
C MET A 19 -5.45 0.12 -2.13
N GLU A 20 -4.56 1.11 -2.07
CA GLU A 20 -4.72 2.29 -1.21
C GLU A 20 -5.99 3.07 -1.57
N ASN A 21 -6.31 3.23 -2.87
CA ASN A 21 -7.56 3.84 -3.32
C ASN A 21 -8.81 3.05 -2.90
N ALA A 22 -8.77 1.72 -2.96
CA ALA A 22 -9.86 0.86 -2.52
C ALA A 22 -10.11 1.02 -1.01
N ILE A 23 -9.06 1.09 -0.20
CA ILE A 23 -9.15 1.32 1.25
C ILE A 23 -9.73 2.71 1.53
N ASP A 24 -9.27 3.75 0.84
CA ASP A 24 -9.80 5.11 0.95
C ASP A 24 -11.28 5.20 0.54
N ALA A 25 -11.74 4.32 -0.35
CA ALA A 25 -13.15 4.17 -0.73
C ALA A 25 -13.99 3.38 0.30
N GLY A 26 -13.41 3.00 1.44
CA GLY A 26 -14.08 2.28 2.51
C GLY A 26 -14.30 0.79 2.23
N ALA A 27 -13.50 0.18 1.37
CA ALA A 27 -13.60 -1.24 1.07
C ALA A 27 -13.38 -2.12 2.31
N ARG A 28 -14.19 -3.16 2.45
CA ARG A 28 -14.02 -4.23 3.45
C ARG A 28 -13.32 -5.45 2.86
N THR A 29 -13.36 -5.59 1.55
CA THR A 29 -12.72 -6.67 0.80
C THR A 29 -12.02 -6.10 -0.42
N VAL A 30 -10.75 -6.47 -0.61
CA VAL A 30 -9.95 -6.10 -1.78
C VAL A 30 -9.35 -7.36 -2.39
N LYS A 31 -9.61 -7.60 -3.68
CA LYS A 31 -9.04 -8.71 -4.44
C LYS A 31 -8.09 -8.18 -5.49
N VAL A 32 -6.92 -8.76 -5.55
CA VAL A 32 -5.88 -8.45 -6.54
C VAL A 32 -5.60 -9.70 -7.36
N ASN A 33 -5.67 -9.58 -8.67
CA ASN A 33 -5.22 -10.61 -9.60
C ASN A 33 -4.27 -9.99 -10.62
N PHE A 34 -3.19 -10.68 -10.95
CA PHE A 34 -2.27 -10.23 -11.98
C PHE A 34 -1.84 -11.39 -12.89
N ARG A 35 -1.55 -11.07 -14.16
CA ARG A 35 -1.00 -12.01 -15.13
C ARG A 35 0.31 -11.51 -15.68
N ASP A 36 1.24 -12.43 -15.98
CA ASP A 36 2.60 -12.13 -16.44
C ASP A 36 3.29 -11.04 -15.60
N GLY A 37 3.33 -11.23 -14.27
CA GLY A 37 3.94 -10.25 -13.35
C GLY A 37 3.30 -8.86 -13.40
N GLY A 38 2.05 -8.75 -13.83
CA GLY A 38 1.31 -7.49 -13.96
C GLY A 38 1.51 -6.77 -15.29
N LYS A 39 2.22 -7.38 -16.23
CA LYS A 39 2.47 -6.79 -17.53
C LYS A 39 1.26 -6.89 -18.48
N ASP A 40 0.56 -8.05 -18.45
CA ASP A 40 -0.60 -8.30 -19.27
C ASP A 40 -1.89 -7.83 -18.60
N LEU A 41 -2.02 -8.09 -17.31
CA LEU A 41 -3.19 -7.72 -16.52
C LEU A 41 -2.81 -7.41 -15.07
N ILE A 42 -3.37 -6.34 -14.53
CA ILE A 42 -3.57 -6.10 -13.10
C ILE A 42 -5.05 -5.82 -12.91
N GLN A 43 -5.70 -6.65 -12.10
CA GLN A 43 -7.10 -6.51 -11.77
C GLN A 43 -7.24 -6.24 -10.27
N ILE A 44 -7.97 -5.18 -9.92
CA ILE A 44 -8.31 -4.84 -8.54
C ILE A 44 -9.83 -4.80 -8.43
N VAL A 45 -10.37 -5.52 -7.48
CA VAL A 45 -11.80 -5.56 -7.19
C VAL A 45 -12.00 -5.19 -5.73
N ASP A 46 -12.84 -4.20 -5.48
CA ASP A 46 -13.19 -3.75 -4.14
C ASP A 46 -14.72 -3.62 -3.97
N ASP A 47 -15.16 -3.68 -2.73
CA ASP A 47 -16.55 -3.47 -2.30
C ASP A 47 -16.73 -2.10 -1.62
N GLY A 48 -15.93 -1.11 -1.98
CA GLY A 48 -16.03 0.26 -1.47
C GLY A 48 -17.28 1.00 -1.98
N CYS A 49 -17.30 2.31 -1.79
CA CYS A 49 -18.46 3.15 -2.11
C CYS A 49 -18.83 3.20 -3.60
N GLY A 50 -17.92 2.77 -4.50
CA GLY A 50 -18.12 2.91 -5.94
C GLY A 50 -18.10 4.36 -6.43
N MET A 51 -18.43 4.57 -7.70
CA MET A 51 -18.43 5.88 -8.34
C MET A 51 -19.70 6.09 -9.16
N SER A 52 -20.18 7.34 -9.20
CA SER A 52 -21.18 7.74 -10.20
C SER A 52 -20.60 7.66 -11.62
N PRO A 53 -21.42 7.62 -12.67
CA PRO A 53 -20.90 7.66 -14.06
C PRO A 53 -20.02 8.89 -14.33
N MET A 54 -20.35 10.04 -13.75
CA MET A 54 -19.58 11.27 -13.88
C MET A 54 -18.24 11.13 -13.18
N ASP A 55 -18.22 10.68 -11.91
CA ASP A 55 -16.98 10.49 -11.15
C ASP A 55 -16.08 9.45 -11.80
N ALA A 56 -16.64 8.35 -12.31
CA ALA A 56 -15.89 7.32 -13.02
C ALA A 56 -15.20 7.86 -14.27
N ARG A 57 -15.85 8.82 -14.98
CA ARG A 57 -15.26 9.49 -16.13
C ARG A 57 -14.16 10.46 -15.72
N MET A 58 -14.41 11.26 -14.67
CA MET A 58 -13.50 12.29 -14.19
C MET A 58 -12.30 11.71 -13.41
N ALA A 59 -12.41 10.50 -12.85
CA ALA A 59 -11.36 9.86 -12.06
C ALA A 59 -10.02 9.70 -12.82
N PHE A 60 -10.05 9.72 -14.16
CA PHE A 60 -8.88 9.62 -15.03
C PHE A 60 -8.37 10.98 -15.52
N ASP A 61 -9.01 12.08 -15.14
CA ASP A 61 -8.53 13.41 -15.47
C ASP A 61 -7.42 13.82 -14.48
N ARG A 62 -6.44 14.57 -14.98
CA ARG A 62 -5.37 15.08 -14.12
C ARG A 62 -5.94 16.04 -13.09
N HIS A 63 -5.46 15.94 -11.85
CA HIS A 63 -5.89 16.75 -10.71
C HIS A 63 -7.33 16.50 -10.25
N ALA A 64 -8.01 15.48 -10.77
CA ALA A 64 -9.29 15.04 -10.24
C ALA A 64 -9.07 14.36 -8.88
N THR A 65 -9.50 14.98 -7.80
CA THR A 65 -9.49 14.36 -6.47
C THR A 65 -10.71 14.80 -5.68
N SER A 66 -11.40 13.85 -5.08
CA SER A 66 -12.45 14.11 -4.10
C SER A 66 -11.92 14.25 -2.66
N LYS A 67 -10.59 14.08 -2.49
CA LYS A 67 -9.94 13.97 -1.17
C LYS A 67 -9.39 15.29 -0.63
N ILE A 68 -9.36 16.36 -1.45
CA ILE A 68 -8.86 17.68 -1.09
C ILE A 68 -9.85 18.72 -1.60
N ALA A 69 -10.45 19.46 -0.69
CA ALA A 69 -11.32 20.60 -0.99
C ALA A 69 -10.66 21.95 -0.63
N SER A 70 -9.66 21.95 0.26
CA SER A 70 -8.99 23.16 0.74
C SER A 70 -7.48 22.95 0.88
N VAL A 71 -6.74 24.07 1.06
CA VAL A 71 -5.27 24.04 1.30
C VAL A 71 -4.96 23.40 2.66
N GLU A 72 -5.83 23.57 3.63
CA GLU A 72 -5.73 22.98 4.96
C GLU A 72 -5.78 21.45 4.91
N ASP A 73 -6.55 20.87 3.99
CA ASP A 73 -6.65 19.42 3.79
C ASP A 73 -5.30 18.80 3.39
N ILE A 74 -4.41 19.58 2.74
CA ILE A 74 -3.08 19.11 2.35
C ILE A 74 -2.21 18.81 3.57
N TYR A 75 -2.39 19.56 4.65
CA TYR A 75 -1.63 19.42 5.89
C TYR A 75 -2.26 18.42 6.87
N ALA A 76 -3.54 18.07 6.69
CA ALA A 76 -4.31 17.18 7.56
C ALA A 76 -4.62 15.81 6.92
N LEU A 77 -3.80 15.35 5.96
CA LEU A 77 -4.08 14.17 5.14
C LEU A 77 -4.13 12.88 5.96
N HIS A 78 -5.34 12.33 6.08
CA HIS A 78 -5.61 10.99 6.59
C HIS A 78 -5.81 9.94 5.48
N THR A 79 -5.79 10.36 4.21
CA THR A 79 -5.97 9.49 3.04
C THR A 79 -4.65 9.15 2.36
N PHE A 80 -4.56 7.98 1.72
CA PHE A 80 -3.35 7.53 1.03
C PHE A 80 -3.04 8.34 -0.22
N GLY A 81 -4.06 8.77 -0.98
CA GLY A 81 -3.92 9.55 -2.20
C GLY A 81 -4.42 10.98 -2.03
N PHE A 82 -3.65 11.99 -2.41
CA PHE A 82 -4.06 13.39 -2.34
C PHE A 82 -3.86 14.18 -3.64
N ARG A 83 -3.02 13.69 -4.56
CA ARG A 83 -2.70 14.42 -5.80
C ARG A 83 -3.71 14.21 -6.93
N GLY A 84 -4.60 13.22 -6.83
CA GLY A 84 -5.56 12.90 -7.90
C GLY A 84 -4.89 12.48 -9.23
N GLU A 85 -3.64 12.03 -9.20
CA GLU A 85 -2.85 11.78 -10.40
C GLU A 85 -2.59 10.29 -10.67
N ALA A 86 -2.82 9.42 -9.68
CA ALA A 86 -2.46 8.01 -9.80
C ALA A 86 -3.23 7.30 -10.92
N LEU A 87 -4.55 7.43 -10.96
CA LEU A 87 -5.38 6.81 -12.00
C LEU A 87 -5.10 7.40 -13.37
N ALA A 88 -4.93 8.73 -13.49
CA ALA A 88 -4.55 9.39 -14.73
C ALA A 88 -3.19 8.91 -15.25
N SER A 89 -2.22 8.74 -14.34
CA SER A 89 -0.87 8.23 -14.67
C SER A 89 -0.89 6.77 -15.12
N ILE A 90 -1.70 5.92 -14.47
CA ILE A 90 -1.89 4.52 -14.87
C ILE A 90 -2.55 4.45 -16.25
N ALA A 91 -3.66 5.19 -16.45
CA ALA A 91 -4.39 5.21 -17.69
C ALA A 91 -3.57 5.73 -18.88
N ALA A 92 -2.64 6.67 -18.64
CA ALA A 92 -1.76 7.20 -19.67
C ALA A 92 -0.81 6.16 -20.28
N VAL A 93 -0.52 5.07 -19.56
CA VAL A 93 0.46 4.04 -19.98
C VAL A 93 -0.13 2.63 -20.10
N ALA A 94 -1.45 2.50 -20.01
CA ALA A 94 -2.15 1.22 -20.04
C ALA A 94 -3.51 1.35 -20.75
N GLN A 95 -4.16 0.22 -20.95
CA GLN A 95 -5.56 0.10 -21.34
C GLN A 95 -6.36 -0.21 -20.08
N VAL A 96 -7.22 0.72 -19.65
CA VAL A 96 -7.96 0.63 -18.40
C VAL A 96 -9.44 0.50 -18.65
N GLU A 97 -10.06 -0.48 -18.01
CA GLU A 97 -11.51 -0.65 -17.90
C GLU A 97 -11.89 -0.54 -16.43
N LEU A 98 -12.81 0.35 -16.12
CA LEU A 98 -13.41 0.52 -14.81
C LEU A 98 -14.87 0.14 -14.85
N ARG A 99 -15.26 -0.85 -14.07
CA ARG A 99 -16.66 -1.19 -13.75
C ARG A 99 -16.96 -0.75 -12.34
N THR A 100 -17.99 0.08 -12.18
CA THR A 100 -18.29 0.62 -10.85
C THR A 100 -19.78 0.90 -10.67
N ARG A 101 -20.25 0.80 -9.45
CA ARG A 101 -21.62 1.11 -9.04
C ARG A 101 -21.65 1.59 -7.60
N GLN A 102 -22.45 2.62 -7.32
CA GLN A 102 -22.73 3.08 -5.97
C GLN A 102 -23.88 2.31 -5.36
N GLU A 103 -23.96 2.32 -4.03
CA GLU A 103 -25.13 1.80 -3.32
C GLU A 103 -26.36 2.65 -3.68
N GLY A 104 -27.48 1.99 -3.97
CA GLY A 104 -28.73 2.66 -4.39
C GLY A 104 -28.88 2.81 -5.91
N ASP A 105 -27.84 2.65 -6.69
CA ASP A 105 -27.95 2.61 -8.15
C ASP A 105 -28.41 1.23 -8.63
N GLU A 106 -29.40 1.18 -9.54
CA GLU A 106 -29.86 -0.09 -10.12
C GLU A 106 -28.83 -0.66 -11.13
N VAL A 107 -28.17 0.23 -11.86
CA VAL A 107 -27.23 -0.12 -12.93
C VAL A 107 -25.91 0.60 -12.70
N GLY A 108 -24.81 -0.14 -12.84
CA GLY A 108 -23.47 0.42 -12.82
C GLY A 108 -23.01 0.93 -14.18
N THR A 109 -21.75 1.31 -14.28
CA THR A 109 -21.16 1.82 -15.50
C THR A 109 -19.81 1.15 -15.79
N VAL A 110 -19.52 0.98 -17.08
CA VAL A 110 -18.18 0.60 -17.57
C VAL A 110 -17.59 1.81 -18.27
N THR A 111 -16.41 2.22 -17.85
CA THR A 111 -15.63 3.31 -18.44
C THR A 111 -14.33 2.75 -18.99
N GLU A 112 -14.03 3.02 -20.26
CA GLU A 112 -12.82 2.56 -20.95
C GLU A 112 -11.91 3.74 -21.31
N ILE A 113 -10.64 3.64 -20.93
CA ILE A 113 -9.59 4.63 -21.18
C ILE A 113 -8.38 3.90 -21.79
N ASN A 114 -7.89 4.34 -22.93
CA ASN A 114 -6.70 3.78 -23.57
C ASN A 114 -5.62 4.84 -23.76
N GLY A 115 -4.46 4.65 -23.15
CA GLY A 115 -3.35 5.60 -23.27
C GLY A 115 -3.70 7.02 -22.84
N GLY A 116 -4.57 7.15 -21.83
CA GLY A 116 -5.09 8.42 -21.33
C GLY A 116 -6.23 9.03 -22.16
N GLN A 117 -6.68 8.36 -23.20
CA GLN A 117 -7.80 8.81 -24.05
C GLN A 117 -9.07 8.07 -23.67
N PHE A 118 -10.14 8.81 -23.47
CA PHE A 118 -11.48 8.25 -23.29
C PHE A 118 -11.93 7.50 -24.56
N VAL A 119 -12.43 6.28 -24.38
CA VAL A 119 -12.91 5.43 -25.46
C VAL A 119 -14.44 5.35 -25.43
N ALA A 120 -15.00 4.89 -24.32
CA ALA A 120 -16.42 4.67 -24.16
C ALA A 120 -16.85 4.68 -22.70
N GLN A 121 -18.12 4.96 -22.46
CA GLN A 121 -18.78 4.72 -21.19
C GLN A 121 -20.19 4.15 -21.47
N THR A 122 -20.48 2.99 -20.89
CA THR A 122 -21.74 2.28 -21.12
C THR A 122 -22.32 1.77 -19.81
N PRO A 123 -23.68 1.69 -19.69
CA PRO A 123 -24.30 1.02 -18.56
C PRO A 123 -23.91 -0.45 -18.48
N ALA A 124 -23.73 -0.98 -17.29
CA ALA A 124 -23.41 -2.39 -17.07
C ALA A 124 -23.92 -2.89 -15.72
N MET A 125 -24.27 -4.16 -15.66
CA MET A 125 -24.55 -4.84 -14.40
C MET A 125 -23.24 -5.17 -13.71
N CYS A 126 -23.02 -4.63 -12.53
CA CYS A 126 -21.88 -4.94 -11.69
C CYS A 126 -22.25 -4.79 -10.20
N PRO A 127 -21.50 -5.43 -9.28
CA PRO A 127 -21.67 -5.24 -7.84
C PRO A 127 -21.37 -3.79 -7.42
N VAL A 128 -21.82 -3.40 -6.24
CA VAL A 128 -21.40 -2.17 -5.56
C VAL A 128 -19.89 -2.22 -5.32
N GLY A 129 -19.22 -1.08 -5.50
CA GLY A 129 -17.76 -0.97 -5.44
C GLY A 129 -17.14 -0.72 -6.79
N SER A 130 -15.87 -1.09 -6.95
CA SER A 130 -15.14 -0.86 -8.19
C SER A 130 -14.33 -2.07 -8.62
N GLN A 131 -14.26 -2.28 -9.93
CA GLN A 131 -13.44 -3.31 -10.57
C GLN A 131 -12.60 -2.65 -11.64
N PHE A 132 -11.31 -2.58 -11.40
CA PHE A 132 -10.34 -2.06 -12.35
C PHE A 132 -9.63 -3.20 -13.08
N PHE A 133 -9.52 -3.08 -14.38
CA PHE A 133 -8.72 -3.93 -15.23
C PHE A 133 -7.68 -3.07 -15.95
N VAL A 134 -6.44 -3.17 -15.53
CA VAL A 134 -5.29 -2.49 -16.14
C VAL A 134 -4.58 -3.49 -17.03
N ARG A 135 -4.70 -3.33 -18.36
CA ARG A 135 -4.15 -4.25 -19.35
C ARG A 135 -2.99 -3.63 -20.09
N ASN A 136 -2.07 -4.49 -20.52
CA ASN A 136 -0.96 -4.13 -21.41
C ASN A 136 -0.13 -2.94 -20.89
N LEU A 137 0.28 -3.00 -19.63
CA LEU A 137 1.06 -1.93 -19.00
C LEU A 137 2.28 -1.54 -19.84
N PHE A 138 2.47 -0.24 -20.07
CA PHE A 138 3.49 0.37 -20.94
C PHE A 138 3.42 -0.03 -22.42
N TYR A 139 2.27 -0.44 -22.94
CA TYR A 139 2.11 -0.82 -24.35
C TYR A 139 2.51 0.31 -25.32
N ASN A 140 2.25 1.56 -24.93
CA ASN A 140 2.56 2.77 -25.71
C ASN A 140 3.92 3.40 -25.33
N VAL A 141 4.71 2.76 -24.46
CA VAL A 141 6.06 3.19 -24.04
C VAL A 141 7.03 2.02 -24.19
N PRO A 142 7.42 1.64 -25.42
CA PRO A 142 8.19 0.42 -25.70
C PRO A 142 9.49 0.31 -24.92
N ALA A 143 10.18 1.42 -24.70
CA ALA A 143 11.41 1.45 -23.91
C ALA A 143 11.16 0.97 -22.48
N ARG A 144 10.14 1.51 -21.79
CA ARG A 144 9.77 1.06 -20.45
C ARG A 144 9.31 -0.39 -20.42
N ARG A 145 8.52 -0.82 -21.42
CA ARG A 145 8.04 -2.20 -21.49
C ARG A 145 9.20 -3.20 -21.62
N ARG A 146 10.29 -2.84 -22.31
CA ARG A 146 11.49 -3.67 -22.41
C ARG A 146 12.25 -3.79 -21.10
N PHE A 147 12.22 -2.75 -20.27
CA PHE A 147 12.89 -2.73 -18.97
C PHE A 147 12.03 -3.32 -17.83
N LEU A 148 10.80 -3.76 -18.11
CA LEU A 148 10.04 -4.52 -17.12
C LEU A 148 10.81 -5.79 -16.76
N GLU A 149 10.97 -5.99 -15.46
CA GLU A 149 11.64 -7.16 -14.93
C GLU A 149 10.95 -8.46 -15.36
N LYS A 150 11.65 -9.57 -15.22
CA LYS A 150 11.07 -10.90 -15.48
C LYS A 150 9.81 -11.08 -14.63
N GLY A 151 8.81 -11.77 -15.17
CA GLY A 151 7.51 -11.96 -14.52
C GLY A 151 7.60 -12.48 -13.08
N THR A 152 8.57 -13.35 -12.77
CA THR A 152 8.83 -13.86 -11.41
C THR A 152 9.29 -12.78 -10.44
N THR A 153 10.19 -11.88 -10.86
CA THR A 153 10.67 -10.76 -10.02
C THR A 153 9.55 -9.74 -9.80
N SER A 154 8.81 -9.39 -10.86
CA SER A 154 7.64 -8.50 -10.76
C SER A 154 6.57 -9.09 -9.84
N ALA A 155 6.29 -10.39 -9.93
CA ALA A 155 5.33 -11.08 -9.05
C ALA A 155 5.76 -11.00 -7.57
N SER A 156 7.05 -11.18 -7.29
CA SER A 156 7.60 -11.05 -5.93
C SER A 156 7.45 -9.62 -5.39
N GLN A 157 7.65 -8.60 -6.23
CA GLN A 157 7.46 -7.20 -5.87
C GLN A 157 5.98 -6.88 -5.63
N ILE A 158 5.06 -7.38 -6.46
CA ILE A 158 3.62 -7.24 -6.26
C ILE A 158 3.22 -7.85 -4.92
N LYS A 159 3.67 -9.08 -4.65
CA LYS A 159 3.40 -9.75 -3.37
C LYS A 159 3.91 -8.94 -2.18
N ALA A 160 5.10 -8.36 -2.27
CA ALA A 160 5.67 -7.55 -1.20
C ALA A 160 4.84 -6.27 -0.93
N GLU A 161 4.41 -5.55 -1.97
CA GLU A 161 3.54 -4.37 -1.79
C GLU A 161 2.16 -4.76 -1.26
N PHE A 162 1.56 -5.83 -1.77
CA PHE A 162 0.31 -6.38 -1.25
C PHE A 162 0.40 -6.68 0.25
N GLN A 163 1.47 -7.36 0.69
CA GLN A 163 1.69 -7.69 2.10
C GLN A 163 1.84 -6.43 2.96
N ARG A 164 2.55 -5.40 2.48
CA ARG A 164 2.72 -4.12 3.19
C ARG A 164 1.38 -3.42 3.42
N VAL A 165 0.56 -3.32 2.38
CA VAL A 165 -0.78 -2.73 2.48
C VAL A 165 -1.68 -3.55 3.40
N ALA A 166 -1.65 -4.87 3.29
CA ALA A 166 -2.45 -5.77 4.13
C ALA A 166 -2.05 -5.70 5.62
N LEU A 167 -0.75 -5.56 5.92
CA LEU A 167 -0.25 -5.40 7.30
C LEU A 167 -0.72 -4.09 7.95
N CYS A 168 -0.89 -3.02 7.17
CA CYS A 168 -1.43 -1.75 7.66
C CYS A 168 -2.94 -1.75 7.88
N ASN A 169 -3.67 -2.69 7.27
CA ASN A 169 -5.13 -2.68 7.23
C ASN A 169 -5.70 -4.04 7.69
N PRO A 170 -5.49 -4.44 8.96
CA PRO A 170 -5.89 -5.76 9.43
C PRO A 170 -7.40 -5.99 9.40
N SER A 171 -8.22 -4.95 9.51
CA SER A 171 -9.68 -5.03 9.47
C SER A 171 -10.27 -5.26 8.07
N VAL A 172 -9.45 -5.14 7.01
CA VAL A 172 -9.88 -5.37 5.62
C VAL A 172 -9.48 -6.80 5.21
N ALA A 173 -10.37 -7.51 4.53
CA ALA A 173 -10.05 -8.80 3.93
C ALA A 173 -9.33 -8.60 2.58
N PHE A 174 -8.28 -9.38 2.34
CA PHE A 174 -7.49 -9.30 1.11
C PHE A 174 -7.30 -10.66 0.46
N GLU A 175 -7.40 -10.71 -0.87
CA GLU A 175 -7.09 -11.89 -1.66
C GLU A 175 -6.09 -11.55 -2.77
N LEU A 176 -5.07 -12.37 -2.95
CA LEU A 176 -4.07 -12.22 -4.01
C LEU A 176 -4.06 -13.46 -4.90
N TYR A 177 -4.19 -13.21 -6.21
CA TYR A 177 -4.14 -14.24 -7.26
C TYR A 177 -3.01 -13.89 -8.25
N ALA A 178 -2.34 -14.92 -8.74
CA ALA A 178 -1.41 -14.81 -9.88
C ALA A 178 -1.83 -15.79 -10.96
N ASN A 179 -2.04 -15.29 -12.18
CA ASN A 179 -2.54 -16.07 -13.31
C ASN A 179 -3.81 -16.87 -12.93
N ASP A 180 -4.72 -16.18 -12.23
CA ASP A 180 -6.00 -16.71 -11.72
C ASP A 180 -5.89 -17.79 -10.63
N ALA A 181 -4.67 -18.14 -10.21
CA ALA A 181 -4.44 -19.07 -9.10
C ALA A 181 -4.28 -18.31 -7.77
N PRO A 182 -4.93 -18.76 -6.68
CA PRO A 182 -4.84 -18.09 -5.38
C PRO A 182 -3.43 -18.22 -4.79
N ILE A 183 -2.87 -17.11 -4.30
CA ILE A 183 -1.57 -17.07 -3.60
C ILE A 183 -1.77 -16.81 -2.10
N LEU A 184 -2.62 -15.84 -1.75
CA LEU A 184 -2.88 -15.42 -0.38
C LEU A 184 -4.35 -15.11 -0.21
N SER A 185 -4.91 -15.54 0.92
CA SER A 185 -6.25 -15.18 1.37
C SER A 185 -6.16 -14.76 2.83
N LEU A 186 -6.47 -13.52 3.12
CA LEU A 186 -6.33 -12.88 4.42
C LEU A 186 -7.71 -12.36 4.86
N ALA A 187 -8.33 -13.03 5.82
CA ALA A 187 -9.56 -12.53 6.42
C ALA A 187 -9.30 -11.26 7.26
N ALA A 188 -10.33 -10.48 7.54
CA ALA A 188 -10.24 -9.44 8.56
C ALA A 188 -9.82 -10.05 9.90
N ALA A 189 -8.87 -9.44 10.59
CA ALA A 189 -8.23 -9.98 11.77
C ALA A 189 -7.76 -8.87 12.73
N SER A 190 -7.30 -9.26 13.91
CA SER A 190 -6.50 -8.37 14.77
C SER A 190 -5.14 -8.12 14.14
N LEU A 191 -4.40 -7.12 14.63
CA LEU A 191 -3.06 -6.83 14.15
C LEU A 191 -2.12 -8.04 14.30
N ALA A 192 -2.11 -8.69 15.48
CA ALA A 192 -1.33 -9.91 15.70
C ALA A 192 -1.74 -11.05 14.76
N GLY A 193 -3.05 -11.25 14.57
CA GLY A 193 -3.59 -12.23 13.63
C GLY A 193 -3.13 -11.96 12.21
N ARG A 194 -3.21 -10.72 11.73
CA ARG A 194 -2.75 -10.31 10.40
C ARG A 194 -1.25 -10.56 10.20
N ILE A 195 -0.41 -10.26 11.18
CA ILE A 195 1.04 -10.53 11.11
C ILE A 195 1.28 -12.03 10.95
N VAL A 196 0.59 -12.86 11.74
CA VAL A 196 0.70 -14.32 11.66
C VAL A 196 0.20 -14.86 10.31
N ASP A 197 -0.90 -14.32 9.78
CA ASP A 197 -1.46 -14.75 8.49
C ASP A 197 -0.53 -14.39 7.31
N VAL A 198 0.16 -13.25 7.38
CA VAL A 198 1.09 -12.79 6.34
C VAL A 198 2.44 -13.49 6.41
N VAL A 199 2.98 -13.66 7.60
CA VAL A 199 4.36 -14.17 7.82
C VAL A 199 4.38 -15.68 8.01
N GLY A 200 3.38 -16.22 8.69
CA GLY A 200 3.27 -17.64 9.00
C GLY A 200 3.18 -17.92 10.50
N ARG A 201 2.64 -19.06 10.85
CA ARG A 201 2.34 -19.45 12.25
C ARG A 201 3.57 -19.51 13.16
N HIS A 202 4.75 -19.72 12.59
CA HIS A 202 6.01 -19.84 13.34
C HIS A 202 6.37 -18.55 14.11
N ILE A 203 5.88 -17.38 13.66
CA ILE A 203 6.19 -16.12 14.35
C ILE A 203 5.36 -15.91 15.61
N LYS A 204 4.19 -16.55 15.73
CA LYS A 204 3.20 -16.29 16.78
C LYS A 204 3.79 -16.39 18.20
N GLN A 205 4.61 -17.38 18.46
CA GLN A 205 5.22 -17.62 19.79
C GLN A 205 6.36 -16.64 20.10
N ASN A 206 6.84 -15.93 19.09
CA ASN A 206 8.01 -15.07 19.17
C ASN A 206 7.66 -13.57 19.17
N LEU A 207 6.39 -13.20 19.10
CA LEU A 207 5.96 -11.82 19.14
C LEU A 207 5.81 -11.32 20.58
N LEU A 208 6.37 -10.14 20.84
CA LEU A 208 6.17 -9.36 22.04
C LEU A 208 5.41 -8.08 21.66
N ASP A 209 4.42 -7.72 22.44
CA ASP A 209 3.60 -6.53 22.22
C ASP A 209 4.36 -5.27 22.64
N VAL A 210 4.35 -4.27 21.78
CA VAL A 210 4.98 -2.96 22.01
C VAL A 210 3.89 -1.90 22.03
N GLU A 211 3.82 -1.12 23.08
CA GLU A 211 2.96 0.05 23.17
C GLU A 211 3.70 1.19 23.87
N ALA A 212 3.68 2.37 23.26
CA ALA A 212 4.15 3.61 23.86
C ALA A 212 3.29 4.77 23.38
N ASP A 213 2.86 5.62 24.29
CA ASP A 213 2.09 6.82 23.98
C ASP A 213 2.76 8.04 24.59
N THR A 214 3.13 8.99 23.73
CA THR A 214 3.81 10.24 24.10
C THR A 214 3.16 11.42 23.39
N SER A 215 3.51 12.63 23.79
CA SER A 215 3.06 13.85 23.12
C SER A 215 3.57 14.03 21.67
N ILE A 216 4.57 13.24 21.26
CA ILE A 216 5.23 13.35 19.94
C ILE A 216 4.77 12.23 19.01
N ALA A 217 4.73 10.99 19.53
CA ALA A 217 4.36 9.82 18.76
C ALA A 217 3.68 8.76 19.64
N ARG A 218 2.69 8.09 19.08
CA ARG A 218 2.20 6.82 19.59
C ARG A 218 2.83 5.70 18.78
N ILE A 219 3.32 4.68 19.46
CA ILE A 219 3.89 3.47 18.86
C ILE A 219 3.08 2.29 19.34
N GLU A 220 2.68 1.44 18.43
CA GLU A 220 2.05 0.16 18.70
C GLU A 220 2.59 -0.90 17.74
N GLY A 221 2.48 -2.16 18.09
CA GLY A 221 2.87 -3.26 17.23
C GLY A 221 3.58 -4.38 17.97
N TYR A 222 4.50 -5.04 17.27
CA TYR A 222 5.13 -6.26 17.78
C TYR A 222 6.61 -6.31 17.42
N ILE A 223 7.41 -6.87 18.33
CA ILE A 223 8.82 -7.19 18.09
C ILE A 223 9.08 -8.66 18.36
N GLY A 224 10.10 -9.20 17.73
CA GLY A 224 10.51 -10.60 17.92
C GLY A 224 11.32 -10.81 19.20
N ARG A 225 11.08 -11.90 19.91
CA ARG A 225 11.95 -12.29 21.03
C ARG A 225 13.41 -12.38 20.59
N PRO A 226 14.38 -12.00 21.41
CA PRO A 226 15.81 -12.08 21.07
C PRO A 226 16.24 -13.48 20.58
N ALA A 227 15.71 -14.53 21.19
CA ALA A 227 16.00 -15.92 20.78
C ALA A 227 15.53 -16.28 19.37
N ALA A 228 14.62 -15.50 18.79
CA ALA A 228 14.11 -15.69 17.44
C ALA A 228 14.83 -14.86 16.38
N ALA A 229 15.85 -14.09 16.76
CA ALA A 229 16.64 -13.29 15.82
C ALA A 229 17.34 -14.17 14.77
N LYS A 230 17.36 -13.70 13.52
CA LYS A 230 17.86 -14.45 12.36
C LYS A 230 18.99 -13.69 11.67
N LYS A 231 19.91 -14.43 11.02
CA LYS A 231 20.98 -13.83 10.21
C LYS A 231 20.50 -13.30 8.86
N ARG A 232 19.41 -13.85 8.34
CA ARG A 232 18.84 -13.51 7.01
C ARG A 232 17.32 -13.66 7.02
N ASN A 233 16.67 -13.05 6.04
CA ASN A 233 15.22 -13.14 5.81
C ASN A 233 14.41 -12.77 7.07
N THR A 234 14.76 -11.64 7.66
CA THR A 234 14.09 -11.13 8.84
C THR A 234 12.94 -10.22 8.41
N GLU A 235 11.80 -10.40 9.04
CA GLU A 235 10.61 -9.62 8.80
C GLU A 235 10.73 -8.26 9.53
N GLN A 236 10.95 -7.19 8.78
CA GLN A 236 11.20 -5.85 9.32
C GLN A 236 10.30 -4.82 8.66
N TYR A 237 9.32 -4.33 9.41
CA TYR A 237 8.32 -3.41 8.89
C TYR A 237 8.15 -2.21 9.81
N LEU A 238 8.28 -1.03 9.24
CA LEU A 238 7.95 0.25 9.86
C LEU A 238 6.80 0.90 9.10
N PHE A 239 5.82 1.39 9.84
CA PHE A 239 4.68 2.11 9.32
C PHE A 239 4.51 3.43 10.06
N VAL A 240 4.13 4.48 9.33
CA VAL A 240 3.75 5.76 9.91
C VAL A 240 2.44 6.24 9.28
N ASN A 241 1.46 6.54 10.11
CA ASN A 241 0.13 6.99 9.68
C ASN A 241 -0.46 6.09 8.57
N GLY A 242 -0.37 4.76 8.75
CA GLY A 242 -0.88 3.76 7.81
C GLY A 242 0.00 3.52 6.57
N ARG A 243 1.22 4.07 6.49
CA ARG A 243 2.11 3.92 5.33
C ARG A 243 3.39 3.19 5.69
N TYR A 244 3.76 2.21 4.87
CA TYR A 244 5.07 1.58 4.97
C TYR A 244 6.18 2.56 4.59
N PHE A 245 7.23 2.60 5.41
CA PHE A 245 8.44 3.36 5.11
C PHE A 245 9.70 2.61 5.53
N LYS A 246 10.84 3.09 5.04
CA LYS A 246 12.16 2.61 5.42
C LYS A 246 12.92 3.74 6.12
N SER A 247 13.58 3.41 7.21
CA SER A 247 14.45 4.34 7.91
C SER A 247 15.60 3.55 8.54
N SER A 248 16.81 3.73 8.00
CA SER A 248 18.02 3.18 8.60
C SER A 248 18.25 3.77 9.99
N TYR A 249 17.85 5.02 10.19
CA TYR A 249 17.96 5.72 11.46
C TYR A 249 17.09 5.08 12.54
N LEU A 250 15.79 4.85 12.28
CA LEU A 250 14.91 4.17 13.23
C LEU A 250 15.23 2.66 13.38
N THR A 251 15.69 2.02 12.31
CA THR A 251 16.23 0.66 12.41
C THR A 251 17.40 0.60 13.39
N SER A 252 18.28 1.62 13.41
CA SER A 252 19.38 1.68 14.38
C SER A 252 18.89 1.79 15.83
N ALA A 253 17.77 2.49 16.08
CA ALA A 253 17.15 2.57 17.41
C ALA A 253 16.69 1.19 17.90
N ILE A 254 16.04 0.42 17.02
CA ILE A 254 15.58 -0.93 17.32
C ILE A 254 16.78 -1.85 17.60
N LEU A 255 17.76 -1.87 16.71
CA LEU A 255 18.97 -2.70 16.86
C LEU A 255 19.75 -2.36 18.13
N LYS A 256 19.81 -1.07 18.49
CA LYS A 256 20.45 -0.62 19.73
C LYS A 256 19.75 -1.17 20.97
N ALA A 257 18.42 -1.29 20.95
CA ALA A 257 17.67 -1.89 22.05
C ALA A 257 17.96 -3.39 22.20
N TYR A 258 18.27 -4.07 21.10
CA TYR A 258 18.67 -5.49 21.11
C TYR A 258 20.17 -5.72 21.34
N GLU A 259 20.97 -4.65 21.45
CA GLU A 259 22.41 -4.77 21.71
C GLU A 259 22.66 -5.64 22.96
N LYS A 260 23.55 -6.60 22.86
CA LYS A 260 23.87 -7.61 23.89
C LYS A 260 22.82 -8.71 24.12
N LEU A 261 21.63 -8.63 23.49
CA LEU A 261 20.60 -9.65 23.61
C LEU A 261 20.63 -10.64 22.43
N ILE A 262 21.18 -10.23 21.30
CA ILE A 262 21.29 -11.04 20.09
C ILE A 262 22.74 -11.05 19.57
N PRO A 263 23.16 -12.09 18.80
CA PRO A 263 24.46 -12.09 18.13
C PRO A 263 24.60 -10.92 17.15
N GLU A 264 25.79 -10.33 17.03
CA GLU A 264 26.08 -9.18 16.17
C GLU A 264 25.65 -9.36 14.70
N SER A 265 25.67 -10.59 14.19
CA SER A 265 25.26 -10.90 12.81
C SER A 265 23.77 -11.20 12.66
N SER A 266 22.99 -11.10 13.73
CA SER A 266 21.56 -11.41 13.75
C SER A 266 20.72 -10.15 13.82
N GLN A 267 19.50 -10.24 13.33
CA GLN A 267 18.52 -9.15 13.29
C GLN A 267 17.18 -9.62 13.86
N PRO A 268 16.50 -8.79 14.66
CA PRO A 268 15.16 -9.09 15.15
C PRO A 268 14.10 -8.86 14.07
N SER A 269 12.98 -9.56 14.17
CA SER A 269 11.77 -9.20 13.45
C SER A 269 11.04 -8.07 14.19
N TYR A 270 10.44 -7.15 13.45
CA TYR A 270 9.60 -6.10 14.03
C TYR A 270 8.52 -5.63 13.08
N PHE A 271 7.39 -5.25 13.66
CA PHE A 271 6.20 -4.70 13.00
C PHE A 271 5.74 -3.52 13.84
N LEU A 272 6.28 -2.33 13.59
CA LEU A 272 6.02 -1.14 14.39
C LEU A 272 5.21 -0.12 13.61
N TYR A 273 4.18 0.38 14.24
CA TYR A 273 3.20 1.32 13.70
C TYR A 273 3.29 2.61 14.51
N LEU A 274 3.70 3.68 13.82
CA LEU A 274 3.85 5.00 14.41
C LEU A 274 2.65 5.85 14.00
N THR A 275 2.01 6.50 14.97
CA THR A 275 1.04 7.55 14.73
C THR A 275 1.64 8.86 15.18
N ILE A 276 1.80 9.80 14.25
CA ILE A 276 2.45 11.09 14.45
C ILE A 276 1.58 12.16 13.78
N ASP A 277 1.52 13.36 14.37
CA ASP A 277 0.82 14.49 13.75
C ASP A 277 1.30 14.67 12.29
N PRO A 278 0.40 14.66 11.30
CA PRO A 278 0.76 14.85 9.88
C PRO A 278 1.57 16.13 9.62
N GLY A 279 1.36 17.20 10.39
CA GLY A 279 2.15 18.43 10.30
C GLY A 279 3.61 18.31 10.76
N ARG A 280 3.97 17.19 11.39
CA ARG A 280 5.33 16.90 11.88
C ARG A 280 6.08 15.88 11.03
N ILE A 281 5.51 15.46 9.91
CA ILE A 281 6.13 14.52 8.97
C ILE A 281 6.07 15.04 7.54
N ASP A 282 7.11 14.77 6.76
CA ASP A 282 7.11 14.97 5.31
C ASP A 282 7.30 13.62 4.62
N VAL A 283 6.29 13.18 3.88
CA VAL A 283 6.27 11.94 3.11
C VAL A 283 6.63 12.13 1.63
N ASN A 284 6.82 13.39 1.19
CA ASN A 284 7.11 13.72 -0.21
C ASN A 284 8.62 13.69 -0.55
N VAL A 285 9.42 13.06 0.26
CA VAL A 285 10.89 13.03 0.10
C VAL A 285 11.31 12.15 -1.08
N HIS A 286 10.54 11.08 -1.37
CA HIS A 286 10.84 10.14 -2.42
C HIS A 286 9.59 9.86 -3.29
N PRO A 287 9.73 9.71 -4.63
CA PRO A 287 8.59 9.43 -5.54
C PRO A 287 7.75 8.21 -5.13
N GLN A 288 8.37 7.18 -4.57
CA GLN A 288 7.69 5.98 -4.07
C GLN A 288 7.10 6.15 -2.66
N LYS A 289 7.26 7.33 -2.04
CA LYS A 289 6.80 7.63 -0.67
C LYS A 289 7.27 6.61 0.39
N THR A 290 8.45 6.01 0.17
CA THR A 290 9.04 5.02 1.08
C THR A 290 10.01 5.63 2.07
N GLU A 291 10.33 6.91 1.95
CA GLU A 291 11.13 7.67 2.90
C GLU A 291 10.27 8.74 3.54
N VAL A 292 10.47 8.95 4.82
CA VAL A 292 9.73 9.92 5.63
C VAL A 292 10.75 10.75 6.41
N LYS A 293 10.59 12.06 6.40
CA LYS A 293 11.31 12.98 7.28
C LYS A 293 10.42 13.36 8.46
N PHE A 294 10.98 13.31 9.64
CA PHE A 294 10.33 13.74 10.87
C PHE A 294 10.84 15.13 11.25
N ALA A 295 9.97 16.00 11.76
CA ALA A 295 10.35 17.30 12.26
C ALA A 295 11.35 17.20 13.42
N ASP A 296 11.23 16.16 14.24
CA ASP A 296 12.13 15.84 15.35
C ASP A 296 12.55 14.37 15.29
N GLU A 297 13.51 14.07 14.41
CA GLU A 297 14.01 12.71 14.19
C GLU A 297 14.65 12.11 15.44
N GLU A 298 15.33 12.95 16.25
CA GLU A 298 16.01 12.48 17.46
C GLU A 298 14.97 12.05 18.52
N ALA A 299 13.92 12.84 18.73
CA ALA A 299 12.87 12.47 19.66
C ALA A 299 12.16 11.18 19.24
N VAL A 300 11.84 11.03 17.95
CA VAL A 300 11.22 9.79 17.44
C VAL A 300 12.16 8.60 17.65
N TRP A 301 13.47 8.76 17.40
CA TRP A 301 14.47 7.72 17.65
C TRP A 301 14.49 7.29 19.10
N GLN A 302 14.52 8.25 20.06
CA GLN A 302 14.53 7.98 21.50
C GLN A 302 13.26 7.25 21.94
N ILE A 303 12.10 7.64 21.43
CA ILE A 303 10.82 7.01 21.75
C ILE A 303 10.80 5.56 21.24
N VAL A 304 11.22 5.31 19.99
CA VAL A 304 11.30 3.96 19.42
C VAL A 304 12.28 3.10 20.21
N HIS A 305 13.46 3.63 20.52
CA HIS A 305 14.45 2.92 21.32
C HIS A 305 13.94 2.54 22.70
N ALA A 306 13.32 3.49 23.42
CA ALA A 306 12.76 3.25 24.74
C ALA A 306 11.63 2.21 24.70
N ALA A 307 10.67 2.36 23.78
CA ALA A 307 9.55 1.43 23.63
C ALA A 307 10.01 -0.02 23.38
N VAL A 308 10.99 -0.21 22.50
CA VAL A 308 11.53 -1.54 22.19
C VAL A 308 12.36 -2.10 23.36
N ARG A 309 13.09 -1.26 24.09
CA ARG A 309 13.93 -1.66 25.20
C ARG A 309 13.13 -2.07 26.44
N GLU A 310 11.98 -1.45 26.68
CA GLU A 310 11.11 -1.74 27.83
C GLU A 310 10.30 -3.02 27.63
N THR A 311 10.10 -3.44 26.38
CA THR A 311 9.42 -4.69 26.00
C THR A 311 10.34 -5.91 26.12
#